data_e8602c724aa10a587cedd76ccbfb097d
#
_entry.id   e8602c724aa10a587cedd76ccbfb097d
#
_cell.length_a   1.000
_cell.length_b   1.000
_cell.length_c   1.000
_cell.angle_alpha   90.00
_cell.angle_beta   90.00
_cell.angle_gamma   90.00
#
_symmetry.space_group_name_H-M   'P 1'
#
loop_
_entity.id
_entity.type
_entity.pdbx_description
1 polymer ?
#
loop_
_entity_poly.entity_id
_entity_poly.type
_entity_poly.pdbx_seq_one_letter_code
_entity_poly.pdbx_strand_id
1 'polypeptide(L)'
;MNNSSIKKRHKRLLIVLSLVIITAGGVFMFSMLGKSQEERRNREYEVSLVKTLKDSYEGIEEIRFSNANYTNPPGSWTCVVELFFNDKSIKYKINYSKKDKRISDLSLERENRKEDRDFLKSHLGKTNKLTNVIHSDGSEGEY
;
A
#
# COMPACT_ATOMS: atom_id res chain seq x y z
N MET A 1 -46.81 -8.17 -7.42
CA MET A 1 -45.74 -7.46 -8.04
C MET A 1 -44.44 -7.51 -7.21
N ASN A 2 -43.55 -8.17 -7.74
CA ASN A 2 -42.11 -7.83 -7.75
C ASN A 2 -41.30 -7.83 -6.42
N ASN A 3 -41.54 -8.81 -5.57
CA ASN A 3 -40.59 -9.19 -4.54
C ASN A 3 -39.22 -9.61 -5.15
N SER A 4 -39.21 -10.10 -6.41
CA SER A 4 -37.96 -10.49 -7.10
C SER A 4 -37.13 -9.29 -7.55
N SER A 5 -37.76 -8.17 -7.98
CA SER A 5 -37.02 -6.96 -8.38
C SER A 5 -36.48 -6.19 -7.17
N ILE A 6 -37.22 -6.17 -6.08
CA ILE A 6 -36.79 -5.57 -4.79
C ILE A 6 -35.63 -6.38 -4.21
N LYS A 7 -35.71 -7.72 -4.23
CA LYS A 7 -34.60 -8.60 -3.81
C LYS A 7 -33.36 -8.41 -4.65
N LYS A 8 -33.50 -8.25 -5.98
CA LYS A 8 -32.37 -7.94 -6.88
C LYS A 8 -31.75 -6.57 -6.60
N ARG A 9 -32.57 -5.54 -6.30
CA ARG A 9 -32.10 -4.20 -5.91
C ARG A 9 -31.31 -4.25 -4.60
N HIS A 10 -31.83 -4.91 -3.58
CA HIS A 10 -31.15 -5.07 -2.30
C HIS A 10 -29.84 -5.85 -2.43
N LYS A 11 -29.79 -6.87 -3.28
CA LYS A 11 -28.59 -7.65 -3.54
C LYS A 11 -27.50 -6.81 -4.22
N ARG A 12 -27.88 -5.96 -5.19
CA ARG A 12 -26.96 -5.01 -5.83
C ARG A 12 -26.48 -3.95 -4.86
N LEU A 13 -27.36 -3.42 -4.04
CA LEU A 13 -27.01 -2.44 -3.01
C LEU A 13 -26.04 -3.03 -1.99
N LEU A 14 -26.26 -4.27 -1.53
CA LEU A 14 -25.35 -4.97 -0.62
C LEU A 14 -23.98 -5.23 -1.24
N ILE A 15 -23.90 -5.57 -2.52
CA ILE A 15 -22.65 -5.74 -3.25
C ILE A 15 -21.90 -4.42 -3.34
N VAL A 16 -22.58 -3.32 -3.67
CA VAL A 16 -21.98 -1.97 -3.71
C VAL A 16 -21.50 -1.53 -2.34
N LEU A 17 -22.29 -1.74 -1.28
CA LEU A 17 -21.90 -1.46 0.10
C LEU A 17 -20.71 -2.31 0.56
N SER A 18 -20.68 -3.59 0.18
CA SER A 18 -19.53 -4.48 0.44
C SER A 18 -18.27 -4.00 -0.26
N LEU A 19 -18.37 -3.53 -1.49
CA LEU A 19 -17.26 -2.93 -2.24
C LEU A 19 -16.77 -1.63 -1.59
N VAL A 20 -17.67 -0.78 -1.07
CA VAL A 20 -17.32 0.46 -0.37
C VAL A 20 -16.65 0.16 0.98
N ILE A 21 -17.14 -0.81 1.74
CA ILE A 21 -16.52 -1.28 2.99
C ILE A 21 -15.12 -1.85 2.69
N ILE A 22 -14.99 -2.56 1.58
CA ILE A 22 -13.75 -3.09 1.06
C ILE A 22 -12.75 -1.96 0.79
N THR A 23 -13.13 -0.84 0.17
CA THR A 23 -12.23 0.30 -0.09
C THR A 23 -11.88 1.09 1.17
N ALA A 24 -12.70 1.04 2.23
CA ALA A 24 -12.46 1.77 3.48
C ALA A 24 -11.64 1.00 4.54
N GLY A 25 -11.43 -0.31 4.37
CA GLY A 25 -10.70 -1.13 5.34
C GLY A 25 -10.92 -2.63 5.20
N GLY A 26 -11.90 -3.07 4.41
CA GLY A 26 -12.26 -4.47 4.22
C GLY A 26 -11.72 -5.14 2.95
N VAL A 27 -11.11 -4.39 2.03
CA VAL A 27 -10.46 -4.91 0.81
C VAL A 27 -9.40 -5.93 1.14
N PHE A 28 -8.74 -5.72 2.26
CA PHE A 28 -7.70 -6.58 2.78
C PHE A 28 -8.14 -8.05 2.87
N MET A 29 -9.31 -8.32 3.45
CA MET A 29 -9.80 -9.70 3.62
C MET A 29 -10.14 -10.38 2.29
N PHE A 30 -10.80 -9.67 1.38
CA PHE A 30 -11.16 -10.22 0.05
C PHE A 30 -9.94 -10.45 -0.85
N SER A 31 -8.97 -9.55 -0.83
CA SER A 31 -7.75 -9.71 -1.60
C SER A 31 -6.85 -10.84 -1.09
N MET A 32 -7.10 -11.32 0.13
CA MET A 32 -6.37 -12.42 0.74
C MET A 32 -6.90 -13.80 0.36
N LEU A 33 -8.15 -13.90 -0.12
CA LEU A 33 -8.75 -15.16 -0.52
C LEU A 33 -8.02 -15.77 -1.72
N GLY A 34 -7.60 -17.03 -1.59
CA GLY A 34 -6.90 -17.76 -2.64
C GLY A 34 -5.41 -17.43 -2.78
N LYS A 35 -4.86 -16.54 -1.96
CA LYS A 35 -3.44 -16.22 -1.97
C LYS A 35 -2.63 -17.22 -1.14
N SER A 36 -1.37 -17.44 -1.54
CA SER A 36 -0.41 -18.20 -0.74
C SER A 36 -0.08 -17.50 0.57
N GLN A 37 0.52 -18.21 1.51
CA GLN A 37 0.95 -17.65 2.79
C GLN A 37 1.97 -16.52 2.60
N GLU A 38 2.88 -16.67 1.64
CA GLU A 38 3.87 -15.65 1.30
C GLU A 38 3.20 -14.39 0.74
N GLU A 39 2.27 -14.53 -0.19
CA GLU A 39 1.51 -13.39 -0.75
C GLU A 39 0.70 -12.67 0.30
N ARG A 40 0.07 -13.41 1.22
CA ARG A 40 -0.66 -12.84 2.36
C ARG A 40 0.26 -12.01 3.26
N ARG A 41 1.41 -12.54 3.58
CA ARG A 41 2.41 -11.85 4.40
C ARG A 41 2.89 -10.57 3.71
N ASN A 42 3.23 -10.64 2.44
CA ASN A 42 3.64 -9.47 1.68
C ASN A 42 2.54 -8.40 1.66
N ARG A 43 1.29 -8.80 1.47
CA ARG A 43 0.16 -7.88 1.50
C ARG A 43 0.01 -7.19 2.85
N GLU A 44 0.15 -7.91 3.95
CA GLU A 44 0.08 -7.34 5.29
C GLU A 44 1.16 -6.28 5.52
N TYR A 45 2.39 -6.56 5.09
CA TYR A 45 3.49 -5.61 5.18
C TYR A 45 3.26 -4.39 4.29
N GLU A 46 2.81 -4.59 3.07
CA GLU A 46 2.54 -3.50 2.11
C GLU A 46 1.44 -2.58 2.62
N VAL A 47 0.33 -3.10 3.11
CA VAL A 47 -0.77 -2.30 3.68
C VAL A 47 -0.31 -1.49 4.89
N SER A 48 0.47 -2.10 5.78
CA SER A 48 1.05 -1.40 6.93
C SER A 48 2.02 -0.31 6.48
N LEU A 49 2.84 -0.58 5.48
CA LEU A 49 3.80 0.38 4.93
C LEU A 49 3.11 1.55 4.21
N VAL A 50 2.03 1.30 3.47
CA VAL A 50 1.20 2.36 2.86
C VAL A 50 0.79 3.37 3.92
N LYS A 51 0.25 2.91 5.03
CA LYS A 51 -0.15 3.79 6.12
C LYS A 51 1.03 4.59 6.67
N THR A 52 2.15 3.94 6.90
CA THR A 52 3.35 4.59 7.43
C THR A 52 3.90 5.63 6.45
N LEU A 53 3.93 5.33 5.15
CA LEU A 53 4.36 6.28 4.12
C LEU A 53 3.42 7.48 4.02
N LYS A 54 2.11 7.25 4.04
CA LYS A 54 1.11 8.33 4.02
C LYS A 54 1.17 9.21 5.28
N ASP A 55 1.51 8.64 6.40
CA ASP A 55 1.70 9.38 7.66
C ASP A 55 3.05 10.12 7.70
N SER A 56 3.98 9.77 6.84
CA SER A 56 5.33 10.36 6.79
C SER A 56 5.50 11.47 5.75
N TYR A 57 4.79 11.36 4.63
CA TYR A 57 4.95 12.28 3.49
C TYR A 57 3.61 12.82 3.01
N GLU A 58 3.58 14.10 2.67
CA GLU A 58 2.42 14.75 2.05
C GLU A 58 2.51 14.68 0.52
N GLY A 59 1.36 14.71 -0.15
CA GLY A 59 1.28 14.82 -1.60
C GLY A 59 1.53 13.52 -2.37
N ILE A 60 1.45 12.36 -1.72
CA ILE A 60 1.56 11.08 -2.42
C ILE A 60 0.30 10.85 -3.26
N GLU A 61 0.49 10.66 -4.58
CA GLU A 61 -0.58 10.38 -5.54
C GLU A 61 -0.80 8.89 -5.76
N GLU A 62 0.28 8.12 -5.83
CA GLU A 62 0.27 6.69 -6.08
C GLU A 62 1.48 6.03 -5.42
N ILE A 63 1.31 4.80 -4.98
CA ILE A 63 2.38 3.96 -4.43
C ILE A 63 2.42 2.66 -5.21
N ARG A 64 3.59 2.26 -5.69
CA ARG A 64 3.82 0.97 -6.34
C ARG A 64 4.84 0.16 -5.58
N PHE A 65 4.52 -1.10 -5.34
CA PHE A 65 5.41 -2.08 -4.71
C PHE A 65 5.93 -3.08 -5.70
N SER A 66 7.18 -3.48 -5.54
CA SER A 66 7.80 -4.57 -6.27
C SER A 66 8.87 -5.26 -5.42
N ASN A 67 9.28 -6.45 -5.83
CA ASN A 67 10.35 -7.20 -5.19
C ASN A 67 10.17 -7.38 -3.67
N ALA A 68 8.94 -7.64 -3.22
CA ALA A 68 8.65 -7.92 -1.82
C ALA A 68 9.29 -9.25 -1.42
N ASN A 69 10.08 -9.22 -0.36
CA ASN A 69 10.81 -10.39 0.11
C ASN A 69 10.92 -10.40 1.64
N TYR A 70 10.64 -11.56 2.21
CA TYR A 70 10.82 -11.80 3.64
C TYR A 70 11.93 -12.82 3.84
N THR A 71 12.91 -12.46 4.65
CA THR A 71 14.04 -13.31 4.99
C THR A 71 13.94 -13.80 6.44
N ASN A 72 13.92 -15.11 6.64
CA ASN A 72 13.88 -15.71 7.95
C ASN A 72 14.96 -16.80 8.09
N PRO A 73 15.87 -16.78 9.11
CA PRO A 73 16.22 -15.62 9.91
C PRO A 73 16.99 -14.56 9.12
N PRO A 74 17.01 -13.26 9.52
CA PRO A 74 16.62 -12.69 10.81
C PRO A 74 15.19 -12.20 10.92
N GLY A 75 14.30 -12.47 9.98
CA GLY A 75 12.93 -11.98 10.01
C GLY A 75 12.80 -10.53 9.55
N SER A 76 13.45 -10.18 8.44
CA SER A 76 13.34 -8.86 7.83
C SER A 76 12.56 -8.90 6.53
N TRP A 77 11.76 -7.86 6.31
CA TRP A 77 10.99 -7.69 5.09
C TRP A 77 11.49 -6.48 4.30
N THR A 78 11.73 -6.69 3.02
CA THR A 78 12.22 -5.66 2.11
C THR A 78 11.34 -5.58 0.88
N CYS A 79 11.24 -4.41 0.30
CA CYS A 79 10.59 -4.21 -0.99
C CYS A 79 11.24 -3.03 -1.73
N VAL A 80 10.91 -2.92 -3.00
CA VAL A 80 11.14 -1.69 -3.76
C VAL A 80 9.82 -0.94 -3.78
N VAL A 81 9.84 0.32 -3.40
CA VAL A 81 8.70 1.22 -3.45
C VAL A 81 8.96 2.34 -4.45
N GLU A 82 7.94 2.69 -5.23
CA GLU A 82 7.95 3.88 -6.06
C GLU A 82 6.82 4.79 -5.58
N LEU A 83 7.19 5.97 -5.12
CA LEU A 83 6.27 7.00 -4.66
C LEU A 83 6.08 8.02 -5.77
N PHE A 84 4.84 8.22 -6.18
CA PHE A 84 4.48 9.22 -7.19
C PHE A 84 3.93 10.45 -6.48
N PHE A 85 4.56 11.57 -6.73
CA PHE A 85 4.11 12.90 -6.37
C PHE A 85 3.64 13.61 -7.64
N ASN A 86 3.05 14.80 -7.53
CA ASN A 86 2.49 15.53 -8.67
C ASN A 86 3.49 15.77 -9.81
N ASP A 87 4.74 16.03 -9.48
CA ASP A 87 5.78 16.44 -10.41
C ASP A 87 7.00 15.50 -10.47
N LYS A 88 7.04 14.50 -9.60
CA LYS A 88 8.20 13.61 -9.51
C LYS A 88 7.81 12.24 -8.95
N SER A 89 8.51 11.20 -9.37
CA SER A 89 8.47 9.90 -8.71
C SER A 89 9.84 9.54 -8.15
N ILE A 90 9.84 8.81 -7.03
CA ILE A 90 11.05 8.32 -6.38
C ILE A 90 10.91 6.83 -6.15
N LYS A 91 11.86 6.07 -6.69
CA LYS A 91 11.90 4.62 -6.56
C LYS A 91 13.13 4.21 -5.75
N TYR A 92 12.91 3.49 -4.66
CA TYR A 92 14.01 3.07 -3.79
C TYR A 92 13.66 1.81 -3.01
N LYS A 93 14.69 1.16 -2.48
CA LYS A 93 14.54 -0.04 -1.66
C LYS A 93 14.33 0.33 -0.20
N ILE A 94 13.33 -0.28 0.42
CA ILE A 94 12.98 -0.11 1.82
C ILE A 94 13.18 -1.43 2.57
N ASN A 95 13.72 -1.34 3.78
CA ASN A 95 13.58 -2.37 4.80
C ASN A 95 12.52 -1.87 5.79
N TYR A 96 11.49 -2.67 6.05
CA TYR A 96 10.37 -2.25 6.87
C TYR A 96 10.12 -3.20 8.04
N SER A 97 10.02 -2.63 9.24
CA SER A 97 9.58 -3.34 10.44
C SER A 97 8.11 -3.01 10.72
N LYS A 98 7.24 -3.98 10.48
CA LYS A 98 5.80 -3.85 10.75
C LYS A 98 5.52 -3.67 12.23
N LYS A 99 6.28 -4.34 13.11
CA LYS A 99 6.14 -4.25 14.57
C LYS A 99 6.38 -2.84 15.08
N ASP A 100 7.47 -2.22 14.63
CA ASP A 100 7.89 -0.89 15.07
C ASP A 100 7.39 0.23 14.17
N LYS A 101 6.76 -0.11 13.05
CA LYS A 101 6.37 0.82 11.98
C LYS A 101 7.53 1.69 11.54
N ARG A 102 8.72 1.08 11.45
CA ARG A 102 9.96 1.77 11.11
C ARG A 102 10.37 1.46 9.68
N ILE A 103 10.59 2.52 8.92
CA ILE A 103 11.16 2.48 7.58
C ILE A 103 12.67 2.72 7.68
N SER A 104 13.45 1.88 6.99
CA SER A 104 14.85 2.12 6.73
C SER A 104 15.06 2.25 5.22
N ASP A 105 15.49 3.42 4.80
CA ASP A 105 15.69 3.80 3.41
C ASP A 105 17.19 3.98 3.07
N LEU A 106 18.03 3.18 3.69
CA LEU A 106 19.49 3.24 3.54
C LEU A 106 19.97 3.16 2.09
N SER A 107 19.14 2.66 1.17
CA SER A 107 19.49 2.64 -0.25
C SER A 107 19.70 4.03 -0.83
N LEU A 108 18.94 5.03 -0.36
CA LEU A 108 19.12 6.42 -0.80
C LEU A 108 20.45 7.01 -0.36
N GLU A 109 20.96 6.59 0.80
CA GLU A 109 22.27 7.00 1.29
C GLU A 109 23.40 6.27 0.55
N ARG A 110 23.27 4.95 0.41
CA ARG A 110 24.29 4.11 -0.25
C ARG A 110 24.48 4.45 -1.72
N GLU A 111 23.43 4.82 -2.42
CA GLU A 111 23.45 5.20 -3.82
C GLU A 111 23.76 6.68 -4.03
N ASN A 112 24.08 7.43 -2.96
CA ASN A 112 24.37 8.86 -2.98
C ASN A 112 23.25 9.70 -3.67
N ARG A 113 22.02 9.34 -3.45
CA ARG A 113 20.82 9.97 -4.05
C ARG A 113 20.35 11.16 -3.22
N LYS A 114 21.20 12.19 -3.14
CA LYS A 114 20.94 13.37 -2.31
C LYS A 114 19.68 14.12 -2.74
N GLU A 115 19.45 14.29 -4.04
CA GLU A 115 18.27 15.01 -4.56
C GLU A 115 16.97 14.32 -4.12
N ASP A 116 16.90 13.00 -4.18
CA ASP A 116 15.73 12.23 -3.78
C ASP A 116 15.50 12.32 -2.27
N ARG A 117 16.57 12.26 -1.47
CA ARG A 117 16.47 12.45 -0.02
C ARG A 117 15.99 13.86 0.33
N ASP A 118 16.52 14.87 -0.32
CA ASP A 118 16.11 16.26 -0.10
C ASP A 118 14.67 16.50 -0.52
N PHE A 119 14.23 15.88 -1.63
CA PHE A 119 12.85 15.91 -2.07
C PHE A 119 11.90 15.30 -1.02
N LEU A 120 12.21 14.11 -0.52
CA LEU A 120 11.40 13.46 0.53
C LEU A 120 11.37 14.29 1.82
N LYS A 121 12.50 14.87 2.21
CA LYS A 121 12.56 15.79 3.39
C LYS A 121 11.68 17.02 3.19
N SER A 122 11.59 17.54 1.98
CA SER A 122 10.73 18.69 1.68
C SER A 122 9.22 18.33 1.68
N HIS A 123 8.89 17.05 1.63
CA HIS A 123 7.52 16.54 1.62
C HIS A 123 7.13 15.85 2.93
N LEU A 124 7.84 16.12 4.02
CA LEU A 124 7.44 15.62 5.35
C LEU A 124 6.06 16.16 5.72
N GLY A 125 5.16 15.28 6.09
CA GLY A 125 3.80 15.62 6.40
C GLY A 125 2.89 14.39 6.31
N LYS A 126 1.64 14.60 5.95
CA LYS A 126 0.66 13.54 5.87
C LYS A 126 -0.17 13.63 4.59
N THR A 127 -0.37 12.49 3.94
CA THR A 127 -1.30 12.35 2.82
C THR A 127 -2.64 11.90 3.35
N ASN A 128 -3.67 12.76 3.27
CA ASN A 128 -5.00 12.48 3.80
C ASN A 128 -5.99 11.97 2.75
N LYS A 129 -5.70 12.17 1.46
CA LYS A 129 -6.55 11.70 0.37
C LYS A 129 -6.36 10.21 0.11
N LEU A 130 -7.34 9.58 -0.53
CA LEU A 130 -7.21 8.24 -1.06
C LEU A 130 -6.05 8.18 -2.06
N THR A 131 -5.22 7.17 -1.92
CA THR A 131 -4.03 6.97 -2.73
C THR A 131 -4.14 5.64 -3.45
N ASN A 132 -3.92 5.63 -4.75
CA ASN A 132 -3.88 4.40 -5.52
C ASN A 132 -2.61 3.61 -5.19
N VAL A 133 -2.78 2.32 -4.92
CA VAL A 133 -1.66 1.42 -4.58
C VAL A 133 -1.66 0.24 -5.52
N ILE A 134 -0.53 0.01 -6.17
CA ILE A 134 -0.26 -1.20 -6.95
C ILE A 134 0.63 -2.10 -6.11
N HIS A 135 0.09 -3.24 -5.71
CA HIS A 135 0.80 -4.21 -4.87
C HIS A 135 1.81 -5.02 -5.66
N SER A 136 2.75 -5.67 -4.96
CA SER A 136 3.81 -6.46 -5.58
C SER A 136 3.29 -7.66 -6.39
N ASP A 137 2.07 -8.10 -6.14
CA ASP A 137 1.40 -9.15 -6.94
C ASP A 137 0.66 -8.60 -8.17
N GLY A 138 0.71 -7.29 -8.41
CA GLY A 138 0.04 -6.60 -9.51
C GLY A 138 -1.40 -6.18 -9.23
N SER A 139 -1.98 -6.54 -8.09
CA SER A 139 -3.32 -6.09 -7.71
C SER A 139 -3.32 -4.64 -7.27
N GLU A 140 -4.47 -3.98 -7.42
CA GLU A 140 -4.64 -2.56 -7.10
C GLU A 140 -5.62 -2.37 -5.94
N GLY A 141 -5.44 -1.28 -5.21
CA GLY A 141 -6.33 -0.84 -4.15
C GLY A 141 -6.21 0.65 -3.90
N GLU A 142 -7.17 1.19 -3.18
CA GLU A 142 -7.15 2.59 -2.72
C GLU A 142 -7.14 2.63 -1.20
N TYR A 143 -6.28 3.46 -0.62
CA TYR A 143 -6.06 3.55 0.83
C TYR A 143 -6.01 4.98 1.33
#